data_197cbdd125ae9cbe1d919dbf054acb34
#
_entry.id   197cbdd125ae9cbe1d919dbf054acb34
#
_cell.length_a   1.000
_cell.length_b   1.000
_cell.length_c   1.000
_cell.angle_alpha   90.00
_cell.angle_beta   90.00
_cell.angle_gamma   90.00
#
_symmetry.space_group_name_H-M   'P 1'
#
loop_
_entity.id
_entity.type
_entity.pdbx_description
1 polymer ?
#
loop_
_entity_poly.entity_id
_entity_poly.type
_entity_poly.pdbx_seq_one_letter_code
_entity_poly.pdbx_strand_id
1 'polypeptide(L)'
;MGNSVVAENQIGTGVKAFTSAVGATGTIRFLDSPEEVLEFIDGPDVTSTVVISRGGTTTFMSPALMSGVAGLITLQGAPESHLGILSREFGIPCVMSTEFTDGVQTSRGETIPADGTLVRLDTSGETGLVFLVGDGE
;
A
#
# COMPACT_ATOMS: atom_id res chain seq x y z
N MET A 1 -23.19 1.75 20.05
CA MET A 1 -22.89 1.71 19.61
C MET A 1 -22.65 1.41 18.95
N GLY A 2 -22.55 1.36 18.76
CA GLY A 2 -22.20 1.02 18.13
C GLY A 2 -21.70 1.02 17.39
N ASN A 3 -21.46 1.07 17.24
CA ASN A 3 -20.95 1.11 16.36
C ASN A 3 -20.75 0.34 15.56
N SER A 4 -21.45 -0.08 15.55
CA SER A 4 -21.38 -0.68 14.58
C SER A 4 -20.53 -0.27 13.67
N VAL A 5 -19.74 -0.24 13.96
CA VAL A 5 -18.80 0.31 13.26
C VAL A 5 -18.02 -0.64 12.48
N VAL A 6 -17.46 -0.25 11.42
CA VAL A 6 -16.54 -1.02 10.63
C VAL A 6 -15.36 -1.39 11.51
N ALA A 7 -15.11 -2.67 11.67
CA ALA A 7 -13.97 -3.12 12.45
C ALA A 7 -12.70 -2.89 11.64
N GLU A 8 -11.72 -2.26 12.27
CA GLU A 8 -10.42 -2.08 11.65
C GLU A 8 -9.36 -2.64 12.58
N ASN A 9 -8.53 -3.53 12.05
CA ASN A 9 -7.41 -4.10 12.80
C ASN A 9 -6.13 -3.67 12.14
N GLN A 10 -5.18 -3.20 12.95
CA GLN A 10 -3.87 -2.89 12.41
C GLN A 10 -3.16 -4.19 12.06
N ILE A 11 -2.77 -4.33 10.80
CA ILE A 11 -2.08 -5.52 10.33
C ILE A 11 -0.68 -5.22 9.86
N GLY A 12 -0.29 -3.94 9.80
CA GLY A 12 1.05 -3.59 9.36
C GLY A 12 1.46 -2.23 9.85
N THR A 13 2.77 -2.02 9.93
CA THR A 13 3.33 -0.74 10.31
C THR A 13 4.65 -0.55 9.58
N GLY A 14 4.98 0.69 9.29
CA GLY A 14 6.22 1.02 8.61
C GLY A 14 6.51 2.50 8.71
N VAL A 15 7.38 2.97 7.83
CA VAL A 15 7.78 4.36 7.78
C VAL A 15 6.95 5.07 6.73
N LYS A 16 6.28 6.16 7.10
CA LYS A 16 5.54 6.91 6.10
C LYS A 16 6.50 7.69 5.22
N ALA A 17 6.19 7.78 3.93
CA ALA A 17 7.01 8.56 3.01
C ALA A 17 6.80 10.05 3.24
N PHE A 18 5.59 10.44 3.62
CA PHE A 18 5.26 11.82 3.95
C PHE A 18 3.97 11.79 4.77
N THR A 19 3.68 12.91 5.42
CA THR A 19 2.48 13.02 6.24
C THR A 19 1.29 13.43 5.39
N SER A 20 0.18 12.71 5.53
CA SER A 20 -1.06 13.07 4.86
C SER A 20 -2.19 12.97 5.86
N ALA A 21 -2.99 14.01 5.95
CA ALA A 21 -4.16 14.04 6.83
C ALA A 21 -5.26 13.13 6.31
N VAL A 22 -5.26 12.83 5.01
CA VAL A 22 -6.27 11.99 4.38
C VAL A 22 -5.64 10.62 4.15
N GLY A 23 -6.26 9.59 4.69
CA GLY A 23 -5.79 8.23 4.48
C GLY A 23 -6.16 7.73 3.09
N ALA A 24 -5.72 6.52 2.80
CA ALA A 24 -6.03 5.87 1.54
C ALA A 24 -6.69 4.53 1.81
N THR A 25 -7.75 4.23 1.11
CA THR A 25 -8.46 2.95 1.23
C THR A 25 -8.53 2.31 -0.14
N GLY A 26 -8.22 1.03 -0.20
CA GLY A 26 -8.28 0.30 -1.45
C GLY A 26 -7.98 -1.16 -1.24
N THR A 27 -8.09 -1.92 -2.32
CA THR A 27 -7.79 -3.35 -2.27
C THR A 27 -6.33 -3.58 -2.62
N ILE A 28 -5.77 -4.60 -2.00
CA ILE A 28 -4.35 -4.93 -2.15
C ILE A 28 -4.08 -5.57 -3.50
N ARG A 29 -2.99 -5.16 -4.13
CA ARG A 29 -2.43 -5.86 -5.28
C ARG A 29 -0.91 -5.88 -5.16
N PHE A 30 -0.34 -7.07 -5.11
CA PHE A 30 1.11 -7.23 -5.06
C PHE A 30 1.65 -7.26 -6.48
N LEU A 31 2.58 -6.35 -6.79
CA LEU A 31 3.17 -6.24 -8.11
C LEU A 31 4.67 -6.46 -8.00
N ASP A 32 5.17 -7.49 -8.68
CA ASP A 32 6.53 -7.94 -8.50
C ASP A 32 7.35 -7.91 -9.79
N SER A 33 6.75 -7.48 -10.89
CA SER A 33 7.47 -7.43 -12.17
C SER A 33 6.91 -6.30 -13.03
N PRO A 34 7.70 -5.82 -13.99
CA PRO A 34 7.20 -4.80 -14.91
C PRO A 34 5.98 -5.27 -15.70
N GLU A 35 5.93 -6.55 -16.06
CA GLU A 35 4.80 -7.08 -16.80
C GLU A 35 3.52 -7.01 -15.97
N GLU A 36 3.63 -7.32 -14.68
CA GLU A 36 2.47 -7.25 -13.81
C GLU A 36 1.98 -5.81 -13.66
N VAL A 37 2.90 -4.85 -13.61
CA VAL A 37 2.52 -3.44 -13.54
C VAL A 37 1.78 -3.02 -14.79
N LEU A 38 2.29 -3.41 -15.96
CA LEU A 38 1.65 -3.03 -17.22
C LEU A 38 0.25 -3.62 -17.33
N GLU A 39 0.06 -4.87 -16.92
CA GLU A 39 -1.26 -5.47 -16.93
C GLU A 39 -2.20 -4.78 -15.97
N PHE A 40 -1.67 -4.41 -14.80
CA PHE A 40 -2.48 -3.77 -13.79
C PHE A 40 -2.98 -2.39 -14.25
N ILE A 41 -2.10 -1.56 -14.82
CA ILE A 41 -2.50 -0.21 -15.19
C ILE A 41 -3.46 -0.18 -16.38
N ASP A 42 -3.55 -1.29 -17.12
CA ASP A 42 -4.54 -1.43 -18.19
C ASP A 42 -5.92 -1.79 -17.66
N GLY A 43 -6.02 -2.16 -16.39
CA GLY A 43 -7.28 -2.61 -15.81
C GLY A 43 -8.13 -1.46 -15.29
N PRO A 44 -9.34 -1.77 -14.82
CA PRO A 44 -10.29 -0.74 -14.42
C PRO A 44 -10.16 -0.27 -12.97
N ASP A 45 -9.34 -0.95 -12.15
CA ASP A 45 -9.37 -0.75 -10.70
C ASP A 45 -8.17 0.02 -10.17
N VAL A 46 -7.42 0.71 -11.03
CA VAL A 46 -6.17 1.34 -10.65
C VAL A 46 -6.35 2.31 -9.48
N THR A 47 -7.36 3.18 -9.58
CA THR A 47 -7.53 4.25 -8.59
C THR A 47 -8.13 3.78 -7.28
N SER A 48 -8.57 2.53 -7.21
CA SER A 48 -9.11 1.96 -5.98
C SER A 48 -8.20 0.88 -5.39
N THR A 49 -6.96 0.81 -5.85
CA THR A 49 -6.03 -0.24 -5.46
C THR A 49 -4.88 0.34 -4.63
N VAL A 50 -4.52 -0.36 -3.56
CA VAL A 50 -3.29 -0.11 -2.81
C VAL A 50 -2.29 -1.15 -3.29
N VAL A 51 -1.23 -0.69 -3.95
CA VAL A 51 -0.26 -1.62 -4.50
C VAL A 51 0.84 -1.90 -3.49
N ILE A 52 1.33 -3.14 -3.48
CA ILE A 52 2.47 -3.54 -2.67
C ILE A 52 3.62 -3.85 -3.61
N SER A 53 4.78 -3.30 -3.30
CA SER A 53 6.03 -3.59 -4.01
C SER A 53 7.07 -4.00 -2.99
N ARG A 54 8.03 -4.84 -3.39
CA ARG A 54 9.15 -5.14 -2.50
C ARG A 54 9.96 -3.89 -2.19
N GLY A 55 9.99 -2.93 -3.10
CA GLY A 55 10.76 -1.72 -2.88
C GLY A 55 12.19 -1.89 -3.35
N GLY A 56 13.12 -1.22 -2.68
CA GLY A 56 14.52 -1.26 -3.08
C GLY A 56 14.74 -0.50 -4.38
N THR A 57 15.30 -1.18 -5.37
CA THR A 57 15.61 -0.56 -6.65
C THR A 57 14.53 -0.74 -7.70
N THR A 58 13.31 -1.08 -7.27
CA THR A 58 12.23 -1.35 -8.22
C THR A 58 11.71 -0.05 -8.82
N THR A 59 12.26 0.32 -9.97
CA THR A 59 11.81 1.52 -10.66
C THR A 59 10.60 1.27 -11.54
N PHE A 60 10.24 0.01 -11.74
CA PHE A 60 9.12 -0.33 -12.62
C PHE A 60 7.76 0.04 -12.01
N MET A 61 7.72 0.47 -10.75
CA MET A 61 6.47 0.88 -10.11
C MET A 61 6.03 2.29 -10.51
N SER A 62 6.92 3.06 -11.15
CA SER A 62 6.58 4.45 -11.51
C SER A 62 5.29 4.55 -12.33
N PRO A 63 5.06 3.69 -13.34
CA PRO A 63 3.81 3.80 -14.09
C PRO A 63 2.56 3.61 -13.22
N ALA A 64 2.62 2.75 -12.20
CA ALA A 64 1.48 2.57 -11.32
C ALA A 64 1.19 3.84 -10.54
N LEU A 65 2.24 4.49 -10.04
CA LEU A 65 2.08 5.75 -9.32
C LEU A 65 1.53 6.83 -10.24
N MET A 66 2.05 6.91 -11.45
CA MET A 66 1.59 7.91 -12.41
C MET A 66 0.15 7.66 -12.82
N SER A 67 -0.33 6.44 -12.72
CA SER A 67 -1.71 6.11 -13.05
C SER A 67 -2.68 6.42 -11.92
N GLY A 68 -2.20 6.85 -10.76
CA GLY A 68 -3.08 7.34 -9.71
C GLY A 68 -3.60 6.26 -8.76
N VAL A 69 -2.76 5.28 -8.40
CA VAL A 69 -3.19 4.26 -7.42
C VAL A 69 -3.57 4.93 -6.10
N ALA A 70 -4.40 4.26 -5.32
CA ALA A 70 -4.90 4.80 -4.06
C ALA A 70 -3.80 4.91 -3.00
N GLY A 71 -2.87 3.97 -3.00
CA GLY A 71 -1.78 3.99 -2.02
C GLY A 71 -0.67 3.05 -2.45
N LEU A 72 0.47 3.19 -1.76
CA LEU A 72 1.65 2.36 -2.03
C LEU A 72 2.19 1.83 -0.72
N ILE A 73 2.49 0.54 -0.71
CA ILE A 73 3.17 -0.11 0.40
C ILE A 73 4.45 -0.74 -0.15
N THR A 74 5.57 -0.52 0.52
CA THR A 74 6.80 -1.22 0.16
C THR A 74 7.28 -2.04 1.35
N LEU A 75 7.94 -3.15 1.07
CA LEU A 75 8.48 -4.02 2.10
C LEU A 75 9.89 -3.59 2.49
N GLN A 76 10.55 -2.84 1.63
CA GLN A 76 11.89 -2.31 1.85
C GLN A 76 11.92 -0.88 1.35
N GLY A 77 12.97 -0.16 1.73
CA GLY A 77 13.18 1.17 1.23
C GLY A 77 12.91 2.23 2.28
N ALA A 78 13.24 3.46 1.94
CA ALA A 78 13.15 4.58 2.86
C ALA A 78 12.47 5.76 2.16
N PRO A 79 11.97 6.75 2.94
CA PRO A 79 11.30 7.90 2.32
C PRO A 79 12.14 8.66 1.31
N GLU A 80 13.46 8.59 1.44
CA GLU A 80 14.38 9.25 0.50
C GLU A 80 14.56 8.47 -0.79
N SER A 81 14.04 7.25 -0.87
CA SER A 81 14.19 6.43 -2.06
C SER A 81 13.36 7.01 -3.21
N HIS A 82 13.62 6.49 -4.41
CA HIS A 82 12.93 6.95 -5.61
C HIS A 82 11.40 6.83 -5.44
N LEU A 83 10.93 5.70 -4.94
CA LEU A 83 9.49 5.50 -4.76
C LEU A 83 8.91 6.42 -3.70
N GLY A 84 9.66 6.66 -2.61
CA GLY A 84 9.22 7.59 -1.58
C GLY A 84 9.06 9.00 -2.12
N ILE A 85 10.02 9.45 -2.91
CA ILE A 85 9.97 10.78 -3.50
C ILE A 85 8.81 10.89 -4.48
N LEU A 86 8.63 9.88 -5.33
CA LEU A 86 7.56 9.91 -6.31
C LEU A 86 6.18 9.88 -5.65
N SER A 87 6.00 9.05 -4.62
CA SER A 87 4.71 8.99 -3.96
C SER A 87 4.35 10.34 -3.35
N ARG A 88 5.34 11.03 -2.80
CA ARG A 88 5.13 12.36 -2.24
C ARG A 88 4.75 13.35 -3.32
N GLU A 89 5.42 13.30 -4.47
CA GLU A 89 5.12 14.22 -5.55
C GLU A 89 3.72 14.04 -6.12
N PHE A 90 3.27 12.80 -6.17
CA PHE A 90 1.92 12.50 -6.68
C PHE A 90 0.86 12.55 -5.59
N GLY A 91 1.26 12.80 -4.34
CA GLY A 91 0.30 12.86 -3.25
C GLY A 91 -0.32 11.52 -2.89
N ILE A 92 0.39 10.42 -3.13
CA ILE A 92 -0.13 9.07 -2.90
C ILE A 92 0.40 8.60 -1.54
N PRO A 93 -0.49 8.35 -0.56
CA PRO A 93 -0.03 7.84 0.74
C PRO A 93 0.81 6.59 0.58
N CYS A 94 1.94 6.55 1.30
CA CYS A 94 2.92 5.50 1.12
C CYS A 94 3.50 5.09 2.48
N VAL A 95 3.49 3.79 2.75
CA VAL A 95 4.09 3.20 3.94
C VAL A 95 5.22 2.29 3.47
N MET A 96 6.43 2.54 3.96
CA MET A 96 7.64 1.88 3.49
C MET A 96 8.26 1.04 4.60
N SER A 97 9.10 0.09 4.22
CA SER A 97 9.71 -0.86 5.16
C SER A 97 8.65 -1.48 6.05
N THR A 98 7.56 -1.89 5.44
CA THR A 98 6.36 -2.30 6.15
C THR A 98 6.50 -3.73 6.63
N GLU A 99 6.11 -3.96 7.89
CA GLU A 99 6.04 -5.29 8.47
C GLU A 99 4.57 -5.63 8.73
N PHE A 100 4.15 -6.77 8.23
CA PHE A 100 2.78 -7.23 8.41
C PHE A 100 2.74 -8.35 9.44
N THR A 101 1.70 -8.36 10.26
CA THR A 101 1.50 -9.39 11.27
C THR A 101 0.53 -10.47 10.79
N ASP A 102 -0.13 -10.26 9.67
CA ASP A 102 -1.17 -11.17 9.20
C ASP A 102 -1.20 -11.12 7.68
N GLY A 103 -1.47 -12.28 7.06
CA GLY A 103 -1.57 -12.34 5.61
C GLY A 103 -1.09 -13.67 5.07
N VAL A 104 -0.67 -13.64 3.81
CA VAL A 104 -0.14 -14.81 3.11
C VAL A 104 1.34 -14.57 2.86
N GLN A 105 2.06 -15.64 2.51
CA GLN A 105 3.49 -15.53 2.29
C GLN A 105 3.79 -15.47 0.82
N THR A 106 4.75 -14.61 0.47
CA THR A 106 5.25 -14.54 -0.90
C THR A 106 6.23 -15.67 -1.15
N SER A 107 6.71 -15.76 -2.40
CA SER A 107 7.69 -16.77 -2.76
C SER A 107 9.01 -16.61 -2.00
N ARG A 108 9.26 -15.45 -1.42
CA ARG A 108 10.46 -15.20 -0.63
C ARG A 108 10.20 -15.26 0.87
N GLY A 109 9.02 -15.69 1.28
CA GLY A 109 8.70 -15.83 2.70
C GLY A 109 8.26 -14.56 3.39
N GLU A 110 8.01 -13.50 2.65
CA GLU A 110 7.49 -12.25 3.22
C GLU A 110 5.99 -12.41 3.49
N THR A 111 5.52 -11.82 4.57
CA THR A 111 4.09 -11.83 4.88
C THR A 111 3.45 -10.57 4.35
N ILE A 112 2.41 -10.72 3.56
CA ILE A 112 1.65 -9.58 3.00
C ILE A 112 0.17 -9.93 3.01
N PRO A 113 -0.72 -8.92 3.02
CA PRO A 113 -2.14 -9.21 2.82
C PRO A 113 -2.36 -9.82 1.44
N ALA A 114 -3.32 -10.72 1.35
CA ALA A 114 -3.64 -11.34 0.07
C ALA A 114 -4.20 -10.30 -0.89
N ASP A 115 -3.98 -10.52 -2.19
CA ASP A 115 -4.58 -9.67 -3.22
C ASP A 115 -6.09 -9.62 -3.02
N GLY A 116 -6.67 -8.44 -3.16
CA GLY A 116 -8.10 -8.25 -2.98
C GLY A 116 -8.50 -7.88 -1.56
N THR A 117 -7.57 -7.91 -0.60
CA THR A 117 -7.87 -7.51 0.77
C THR A 117 -8.09 -6.00 0.83
N LEU A 118 -9.17 -5.58 1.46
CA LEU A 118 -9.45 -4.15 1.62
C LEU A 118 -8.69 -3.62 2.82
N VAL A 119 -7.88 -2.60 2.59
CA VAL A 119 -7.05 -2.01 3.64
C VAL A 119 -7.16 -0.50 3.60
N ARG A 120 -6.77 0.11 4.72
CA ARG A 120 -6.67 1.55 4.84
C ARG A 120 -5.26 1.91 5.31
N LEU A 121 -4.64 2.86 4.64
CA LEU A 121 -3.34 3.40 5.04
C LEU A 121 -3.57 4.67 5.84
N ASP A 122 -2.82 4.83 6.92
CA ASP A 122 -2.87 6.03 7.75
C ASP A 122 -1.45 6.55 7.90
N THR A 123 -1.17 7.70 7.30
CA THR A 123 0.13 8.35 7.39
C THR A 123 0.02 9.71 8.08
N SER A 124 -1.02 9.90 8.87
CA SER A 124 -1.23 11.18 9.56
C SER A 124 -0.42 11.31 10.84
N GLY A 125 -0.01 10.19 11.44
CA GLY A 125 0.77 10.18 12.67
C GLY A 125 2.26 10.11 12.40
N GLU A 126 3.02 9.66 13.42
CA GLU A 126 4.47 9.59 13.33
C GLU A 126 4.96 8.43 12.46
N THR A 127 4.17 7.36 12.40
CA THR A 127 4.52 6.19 11.60
C THR A 127 3.43 5.93 10.59
N GLY A 128 3.73 5.05 9.63
CA GLY A 128 2.71 4.58 8.70
C GLY A 128 2.03 3.35 9.24
N LEU A 129 0.72 3.30 9.13
CA LEU A 129 -0.08 2.20 9.63
C LEU A 129 -0.93 1.62 8.52
N VAL A 130 -1.10 0.30 8.54
CA VAL A 130 -1.98 -0.39 7.59
C VAL A 130 -3.04 -1.13 8.40
N PHE A 131 -4.28 -0.84 8.10
CA PHE A 131 -5.43 -1.45 8.80
C PHE A 131 -6.19 -2.35 7.83
N LEU A 132 -6.61 -3.50 8.35
CA LEU A 132 -7.56 -4.34 7.66
C LEU A 132 -8.94 -3.74 7.86
N VAL A 133 -9.61 -3.40 6.78
CA VAL A 133 -10.96 -2.83 6.86
C VAL A 133 -11.95 -3.96 6.86
N GLY A 134 -12.83 -3.99 7.85
CA GLY A 134 -13.90 -4.95 7.85
C GLY A 134 -14.82 -4.72 6.67
N ASP A 135 -15.60 -5.73 6.33
CA ASP A 135 -16.42 -5.65 5.14
C ASP A 135 -17.76 -5.00 5.40
N GLY A 136 -17.93 -4.41 6.56
CA GLY A 136 -19.15 -3.69 6.84
C GLY A 136 -20.26 -4.53 7.43
N GLU A 137 -19.96 -5.76 7.73
CA GLU A 137 -20.97 -6.59 8.34
C GLU A 137 -21.05 -6.42 9.79
#